data_88209053c6ab288a4921c963246a2061
#
_entry.id   88209053c6ab288a4921c963246a2061
#
_cell.length_a   1.000
_cell.length_b   1.000
_cell.length_c   1.000
_cell.angle_alpha   90.00
_cell.angle_beta   90.00
_cell.angle_gamma   90.00
#
_symmetry.space_group_name_H-M   'P 1'
#
loop_
_entity.id
_entity.type
_entity.pdbx_description
1 polymer ?
#
loop_
_entity_poly.entity_id
_entity_poly.type
_entity_poly.pdbx_seq_one_letter_code
_entity_poly.pdbx_strand_id
1 'polypeptide(L)'
;MAMDTSKIKLPAEVTQAIINKVGNTSTIAALSPSTPQLFLNEDYMVFNGAAEAEVVAEGQKKSSYEQTASYITGKKFKVQCTTRVTEELKWADEDNRLEIISSIQEDQTKAIARALDYVIYHAINPKSGTKLDGYDALTANAVAVTDSGDDIANVDALADAVNEYEINGVALSRTWASRLRKLRVPATGMRFYPEIPINLAAGTLDGIPAATSTTVDGAKATTATKVLGIMGDYSLIRWGMIRDIWAEVIQYGDPDQTGVDLKAHNQIAYRTEAMFSYAVLDPKAFAVLKAE
;
A
#
# COMPACT_ATOMS: atom_id res chain seq x y z
N MET A 1 -8.34 -14.22 41.27
CA MET A 1 -8.18 -14.68 39.87
C MET A 1 -8.40 -13.45 39.02
N ALA A 2 -7.34 -12.80 38.57
CA ALA A 2 -7.46 -11.61 37.71
C ALA A 2 -8.02 -12.05 36.37
N MET A 3 -9.04 -11.36 35.87
CA MET A 3 -9.53 -11.55 34.51
C MET A 3 -8.43 -11.14 33.52
N ASP A 4 -7.95 -12.10 32.76
CA ASP A 4 -6.97 -11.92 31.72
C ASP A 4 -7.64 -11.26 30.52
N THR A 5 -7.29 -10.00 30.25
CA THR A 5 -7.80 -9.22 29.12
C THR A 5 -7.28 -9.70 27.75
N SER A 6 -6.39 -10.70 27.74
CA SER A 6 -5.84 -11.29 26.51
C SER A 6 -6.87 -12.06 25.67
N LYS A 7 -8.10 -12.22 26.17
CA LYS A 7 -9.20 -12.97 25.51
C LYS A 7 -10.28 -12.09 24.87
N ILE A 8 -10.13 -10.78 24.85
CA ILE A 8 -11.09 -9.93 24.17
C ILE A 8 -10.78 -10.00 22.67
N LYS A 9 -11.45 -10.91 21.97
CA LYS A 9 -11.52 -10.84 20.50
C LYS A 9 -12.31 -9.59 20.17
N LEU A 10 -11.70 -8.70 19.38
CA LEU A 10 -12.42 -7.58 18.81
C LEU A 10 -13.63 -8.13 18.03
N PRO A 11 -14.83 -7.58 18.20
CA PRO A 11 -15.99 -7.98 17.41
C PRO A 11 -15.69 -7.85 15.91
N ALA A 12 -16.28 -8.72 15.10
CA ALA A 12 -16.07 -8.72 13.63
C ALA A 12 -16.37 -7.36 12.99
N GLU A 13 -17.30 -6.59 13.55
CA GLU A 13 -17.62 -5.22 13.13
C GLU A 13 -16.45 -4.24 13.32
N VAL A 14 -15.69 -4.37 14.41
CA VAL A 14 -14.51 -3.53 14.67
C VAL A 14 -13.38 -3.91 13.71
N THR A 15 -13.19 -5.19 13.46
CA THR A 15 -12.21 -5.68 12.47
C THR A 15 -12.56 -5.15 11.06
N GLN A 16 -13.82 -5.21 10.67
CA GLN A 16 -14.29 -4.66 9.39
C GLN A 16 -14.09 -3.14 9.30
N ALA A 17 -14.36 -2.41 10.39
CA ALA A 17 -14.13 -0.96 10.45
C ALA A 17 -12.64 -0.60 10.34
N ILE A 18 -11.75 -1.41 10.91
CA ILE A 18 -10.31 -1.24 10.83
C ILE A 18 -9.82 -1.56 9.40
N ILE A 19 -10.28 -2.63 8.77
CA ILE A 19 -9.98 -2.96 7.37
C ILE A 19 -10.40 -1.81 6.44
N ASN A 20 -11.59 -1.25 6.63
CA ASN A 20 -12.05 -0.10 5.87
C ASN A 20 -11.17 1.14 6.10
N LYS A 21 -10.66 1.35 7.33
CA LYS A 21 -9.72 2.45 7.63
C LYS A 21 -8.34 2.23 6.96
N VAL A 22 -7.88 1.00 6.84
CA VAL A 22 -6.67 0.66 6.06
C VAL A 22 -6.87 1.03 4.60
N GLY A 23 -7.98 0.64 4.00
CA GLY A 23 -8.35 1.01 2.62
C GLY A 23 -8.35 2.51 2.37
N ASN A 24 -8.69 3.32 3.38
CA ASN A 24 -8.70 4.79 3.28
C ASN A 24 -7.32 5.45 3.45
N THR A 25 -6.24 4.71 3.67
CA THR A 25 -4.92 5.29 3.99
C THR A 25 -3.79 4.74 3.11
N SER A 26 -3.99 3.57 2.50
CA SER A 26 -3.08 2.93 1.55
C SER A 26 -3.63 3.05 0.13
N THR A 27 -2.79 3.48 -0.81
CA THR A 27 -3.16 3.55 -2.23
C THR A 27 -3.34 2.15 -2.82
N ILE A 28 -2.54 1.19 -2.38
CA ILE A 28 -2.67 -0.21 -2.81
C ILE A 28 -4.01 -0.78 -2.35
N ALA A 29 -4.38 -0.55 -1.10
CA ALA A 29 -5.66 -1.01 -0.57
C ALA A 29 -6.87 -0.33 -1.23
N ALA A 30 -6.70 0.90 -1.73
CA ALA A 30 -7.75 1.63 -2.44
C ALA A 30 -7.92 1.18 -3.91
N LEU A 31 -6.82 0.77 -4.57
CA LEU A 31 -6.81 0.41 -5.99
C LEU A 31 -6.85 -1.10 -6.24
N SER A 32 -6.37 -1.91 -5.29
CA SER A 32 -6.37 -3.36 -5.38
C SER A 32 -7.22 -3.96 -4.26
N PRO A 33 -8.20 -4.82 -4.58
CA PRO A 33 -8.98 -5.49 -3.55
C PRO A 33 -8.12 -6.46 -2.74
N SER A 34 -8.31 -6.47 -1.42
CA SER A 34 -7.65 -7.44 -0.57
C SER A 34 -8.18 -8.85 -0.82
N THR A 35 -7.30 -9.83 -0.83
CA THR A 35 -7.64 -11.25 -0.92
C THR A 35 -7.33 -11.94 0.40
N PRO A 36 -8.16 -12.90 0.86
CA PRO A 36 -7.83 -13.71 2.03
C PRO A 36 -6.47 -14.39 1.84
N GLN A 37 -5.60 -14.31 2.84
CA GLN A 37 -4.27 -14.89 2.80
C GLN A 37 -4.11 -15.95 3.89
N LEU A 38 -3.40 -17.01 3.57
CA LEU A 38 -3.05 -18.06 4.53
C LEU A 38 -1.71 -17.78 5.19
N PHE A 39 -1.47 -18.38 6.34
CA PHE A 39 -0.19 -18.26 7.04
C PHE A 39 0.96 -18.94 6.28
N LEU A 40 0.65 -19.92 5.44
CA LEU A 40 1.60 -20.60 4.56
C LEU A 40 1.99 -19.68 3.38
N ASN A 41 3.17 -19.93 2.81
CA ASN A 41 3.55 -19.26 1.57
C ASN A 41 2.59 -19.69 0.48
N GLU A 42 2.00 -18.73 -0.21
CA GLU A 42 1.18 -18.96 -1.37
C GLU A 42 2.04 -18.83 -2.62
N ASP A 43 2.06 -19.86 -3.43
CA ASP A 43 2.72 -19.84 -4.73
C ASP A 43 1.64 -19.57 -5.79
N TYR A 44 1.79 -18.45 -6.48
CA TYR A 44 0.92 -18.05 -7.56
C TYR A 44 1.49 -18.57 -8.88
N MET A 45 0.72 -19.40 -9.58
CA MET A 45 1.09 -19.83 -10.91
C MET A 45 0.71 -18.76 -11.93
N VAL A 46 1.70 -18.26 -12.66
CA VAL A 46 1.53 -17.26 -13.71
C VAL A 46 1.88 -17.93 -15.04
N PHE A 47 0.97 -17.85 -16.00
CA PHE A 47 1.21 -18.31 -17.34
C PHE A 47 1.96 -17.25 -18.13
N ASN A 48 3.09 -17.65 -18.72
CA ASN A 48 3.93 -16.77 -19.53
C ASN A 48 3.66 -17.04 -21.01
N GLY A 49 3.31 -16.00 -21.74
CA GLY A 49 3.08 -16.03 -23.18
C GLY A 49 1.61 -15.88 -23.57
N ALA A 50 1.41 -15.22 -24.68
CA ALA A 50 0.11 -15.08 -25.34
C ALA A 50 -0.07 -16.19 -26.37
N ALA A 51 -1.22 -16.85 -26.35
CA ALA A 51 -1.58 -17.77 -27.41
C ALA A 51 -2.02 -16.99 -28.64
N GLU A 52 -1.42 -17.29 -29.80
CA GLU A 52 -1.84 -16.72 -31.05
C GLU A 52 -2.63 -17.75 -31.89
N ALA A 53 -3.67 -17.26 -32.56
CA ALA A 53 -4.47 -18.10 -33.45
C ALA A 53 -3.80 -18.20 -34.82
N GLU A 54 -3.71 -19.43 -35.37
CA GLU A 54 -3.20 -19.70 -36.68
C GLU A 54 -4.34 -19.81 -37.69
N VAL A 55 -4.18 -19.18 -38.84
CA VAL A 55 -5.07 -19.39 -39.98
C VAL A 55 -4.58 -20.60 -40.78
N VAL A 56 -5.34 -21.68 -40.77
CA VAL A 56 -4.98 -22.94 -41.44
C VAL A 56 -5.87 -23.10 -42.67
N ALA A 57 -5.26 -23.31 -43.86
CA ALA A 57 -5.97 -23.63 -45.08
C ALA A 57 -6.48 -25.08 -45.06
N GLU A 58 -7.46 -25.37 -45.91
CA GLU A 58 -8.03 -26.70 -46.01
C GLU A 58 -6.96 -27.75 -46.34
N GLY A 59 -6.92 -28.83 -45.55
CA GLY A 59 -5.95 -29.93 -45.71
C GLY A 59 -4.55 -29.66 -45.15
N GLN A 60 -4.30 -28.49 -44.54
CA GLN A 60 -2.99 -28.18 -43.94
C GLN A 60 -2.87 -28.71 -42.52
N LYS A 61 -1.63 -28.96 -42.09
CA LYS A 61 -1.29 -29.38 -40.72
C LYS A 61 -1.51 -28.23 -39.74
N LYS A 62 -2.14 -28.51 -38.61
CA LYS A 62 -2.30 -27.56 -37.50
C LYS A 62 -1.04 -27.58 -36.64
N SER A 63 -0.57 -26.41 -36.20
CA SER A 63 0.49 -26.27 -35.23
C SER A 63 -0.04 -26.43 -33.78
N SER A 64 0.86 -26.62 -32.82
CA SER A 64 0.53 -26.64 -31.41
C SER A 64 1.23 -25.47 -30.71
N TYR A 65 0.52 -24.82 -29.79
CA TYR A 65 1.06 -23.83 -28.89
C TYR A 65 1.45 -24.49 -27.56
N GLU A 66 2.64 -24.19 -27.07
CA GLU A 66 3.10 -24.64 -25.76
C GLU A 66 3.15 -23.44 -24.81
N GLN A 67 2.38 -23.52 -23.73
CA GLN A 67 2.33 -22.48 -22.70
C GLN A 67 3.26 -22.87 -21.57
N THR A 68 4.12 -21.93 -21.17
CA THR A 68 4.99 -22.08 -20.00
C THR A 68 4.39 -21.39 -18.78
N ALA A 69 4.57 -21.99 -17.61
CA ALA A 69 4.14 -21.43 -16.35
C ALA A 69 5.33 -21.13 -15.46
N SER A 70 5.29 -20.00 -14.75
CA SER A 70 6.21 -19.66 -13.67
C SER A 70 5.45 -19.55 -12.34
N TYR A 71 6.19 -19.71 -11.24
CA TYR A 71 5.62 -19.59 -9.89
C TYR A 71 6.21 -18.37 -9.19
N ILE A 72 5.35 -17.57 -8.60
CA ILE A 72 5.73 -16.41 -7.80
C ILE A 72 5.30 -16.68 -6.37
N THR A 73 6.29 -16.77 -5.48
CA THR A 73 6.04 -16.99 -4.05
C THR A 73 5.69 -15.70 -3.35
N GLY A 74 4.56 -15.67 -2.67
CA GLY A 74 4.12 -14.54 -1.85
C GLY A 74 5.08 -14.26 -0.70
N LYS A 75 5.30 -12.97 -0.40
CA LYS A 75 6.16 -12.50 0.68
C LYS A 75 5.33 -12.02 1.85
N LYS A 76 5.79 -12.33 3.06
CA LYS A 76 5.11 -11.97 4.31
C LYS A 76 5.93 -10.96 5.08
N PHE A 77 5.25 -10.03 5.74
CA PHE A 77 5.89 -9.10 6.66
C PHE A 77 4.98 -8.77 7.85
N LYS A 78 5.60 -8.55 8.98
CA LYS A 78 4.93 -8.12 10.21
C LYS A 78 5.21 -6.64 10.43
N VAL A 79 4.18 -5.88 10.74
CA VAL A 79 4.26 -4.45 11.07
C VAL A 79 3.78 -4.25 12.48
N GLN A 80 4.44 -3.35 13.19
CA GLN A 80 4.03 -2.97 14.53
C GLN A 80 4.20 -1.48 14.78
N CYS A 81 3.33 -0.92 15.61
CA CYS A 81 3.47 0.43 16.13
C CYS A 81 3.22 0.41 17.64
N THR A 82 4.14 0.94 18.42
CA THR A 82 4.05 0.98 19.89
C THR A 82 4.12 2.43 20.35
N THR A 83 3.21 2.84 21.23
CA THR A 83 3.17 4.17 21.84
C THR A 83 3.09 4.02 23.35
N ARG A 84 3.95 4.72 24.08
CA ARG A 84 3.91 4.80 25.54
C ARG A 84 3.06 5.97 26.00
N VAL A 85 2.28 5.77 27.03
CA VAL A 85 1.55 6.80 27.75
C VAL A 85 1.76 6.62 29.24
N THR A 86 1.65 7.70 30.02
CA THR A 86 1.69 7.62 31.49
C THR A 86 0.33 7.13 32.03
N GLU A 87 0.33 6.49 33.19
CA GLU A 87 -0.91 6.09 33.85
C GLU A 87 -1.79 7.31 34.18
N GLU A 88 -1.17 8.44 34.53
CA GLU A 88 -1.87 9.69 34.80
C GLU A 88 -2.63 10.22 33.57
N LEU A 89 -2.03 10.10 32.38
CA LEU A 89 -2.70 10.50 31.15
C LEU A 89 -3.90 9.58 30.86
N LYS A 90 -3.77 8.29 31.13
CA LYS A 90 -4.89 7.35 31.00
C LYS A 90 -6.04 7.70 31.93
N TRP A 91 -5.76 7.98 33.20
CA TRP A 91 -6.79 8.39 34.17
C TRP A 91 -7.45 9.73 33.75
N ALA A 92 -6.66 10.70 33.30
CA ALA A 92 -7.21 11.97 32.80
C ALA A 92 -8.09 11.78 31.55
N ASP A 93 -7.77 10.82 30.68
CA ASP A 93 -8.56 10.48 29.50
C ASP A 93 -9.88 9.82 29.90
N GLU A 94 -9.83 8.86 30.82
CA GLU A 94 -11.01 8.17 31.35
C GLU A 94 -11.96 9.12 32.10
N ASP A 95 -11.42 9.98 32.97
CA ASP A 95 -12.21 10.90 33.79
C ASP A 95 -12.85 12.03 32.97
N ASN A 96 -12.13 12.56 31.97
CA ASN A 96 -12.57 13.70 31.18
C ASN A 96 -13.10 13.30 29.79
N ARG A 97 -13.08 12.03 29.41
CA ARG A 97 -13.52 11.52 28.11
C ARG A 97 -12.84 12.26 26.93
N LEU A 98 -11.53 12.41 27.01
CA LEU A 98 -10.76 13.19 26.03
C LEU A 98 -10.47 12.41 24.73
N GLU A 99 -10.75 11.10 24.71
CA GLU A 99 -10.55 10.20 23.56
C GLU A 99 -9.09 10.19 23.03
N ILE A 100 -8.12 10.50 23.88
CA ILE A 100 -6.69 10.54 23.52
C ILE A 100 -6.19 9.16 23.15
N ILE A 101 -6.58 8.12 23.89
CA ILE A 101 -6.16 6.75 23.65
C ILE A 101 -6.74 6.24 22.33
N SER A 102 -8.01 6.53 22.04
CA SER A 102 -8.63 6.17 20.78
C SER A 102 -7.96 6.87 19.59
N SER A 103 -7.59 8.13 19.75
CA SER A 103 -6.85 8.91 18.75
C SER A 103 -5.46 8.31 18.47
N ILE A 104 -4.74 7.87 19.52
CA ILE A 104 -3.46 7.17 19.37
C ILE A 104 -3.63 5.86 18.59
N GLN A 105 -4.65 5.06 18.91
CA GLN A 105 -4.94 3.82 18.19
C GLN A 105 -5.32 4.04 16.71
N GLU A 106 -6.05 5.12 16.43
CA GLU A 106 -6.33 5.52 15.05
C GLU A 106 -5.05 5.87 14.27
N ASP A 107 -4.16 6.62 14.88
CA ASP A 107 -2.89 7.00 14.24
C ASP A 107 -1.97 5.78 14.04
N GLN A 108 -1.96 4.82 14.98
CA GLN A 108 -1.26 3.55 14.82
C GLN A 108 -1.84 2.74 13.64
N THR A 109 -3.17 2.67 13.52
CA THR A 109 -3.84 1.98 12.40
C THR A 109 -3.48 2.63 11.05
N LYS A 110 -3.49 3.95 10.98
CA LYS A 110 -3.06 4.69 9.77
C LYS A 110 -1.58 4.45 9.45
N ALA A 111 -0.74 4.32 10.47
CA ALA A 111 0.68 4.01 10.28
C ALA A 111 0.89 2.60 9.70
N ILE A 112 0.15 1.61 10.19
CA ILE A 112 0.15 0.23 9.67
C ILE A 112 -0.32 0.20 8.22
N ALA A 113 -1.38 0.94 7.88
CA ALA A 113 -1.87 1.03 6.51
C ALA A 113 -0.82 1.63 5.56
N ARG A 114 -0.14 2.71 5.97
CA ARG A 114 0.95 3.30 5.17
C ARG A 114 2.13 2.35 4.99
N ALA A 115 2.37 1.46 5.95
CA ALA A 115 3.46 0.49 5.85
C ALA A 115 3.27 -0.49 4.69
N LEU A 116 2.02 -0.85 4.34
CA LEU A 116 1.71 -1.67 3.17
C LEU A 116 2.28 -1.05 1.89
N ASP A 117 1.99 0.24 1.66
CA ASP A 117 2.50 0.95 0.49
C ASP A 117 4.03 1.04 0.47
N TYR A 118 4.66 1.37 1.62
CA TYR A 118 6.12 1.50 1.69
C TYR A 118 6.84 0.20 1.43
N VAL A 119 6.31 -0.93 1.89
CA VAL A 119 6.91 -2.24 1.68
C VAL A 119 6.73 -2.68 0.23
N ILE A 120 5.53 -2.57 -0.35
CA ILE A 120 5.28 -3.04 -1.71
C ILE A 120 5.90 -2.11 -2.76
N TYR A 121 5.72 -0.79 -2.65
CA TYR A 121 6.27 0.14 -3.65
C TYR A 121 7.78 0.30 -3.57
N HIS A 122 8.33 0.40 -2.36
CA HIS A 122 9.71 0.84 -2.16
C HIS A 122 10.60 -0.18 -1.45
N ALA A 123 10.05 -1.28 -0.90
CA ALA A 123 10.75 -2.27 -0.08
C ALA A 123 11.56 -1.64 1.06
N ILE A 124 10.95 -0.69 1.78
CA ILE A 124 11.59 0.04 2.89
C ILE A 124 10.86 -0.15 4.21
N ASN A 125 11.61 -0.07 5.31
CA ASN A 125 11.03 0.04 6.64
C ASN A 125 10.52 1.48 6.86
N PRO A 126 9.20 1.69 7.08
CA PRO A 126 8.64 3.04 7.17
C PRO A 126 9.12 3.86 8.37
N LYS A 127 9.68 3.22 9.42
CA LYS A 127 10.24 3.90 10.59
C LYS A 127 11.66 4.40 10.34
N SER A 128 12.53 3.56 9.80
CA SER A 128 13.95 3.86 9.60
C SER A 128 14.30 4.36 8.20
N GLY A 129 13.42 4.13 7.22
CA GLY A 129 13.70 4.42 5.81
C GLY A 129 14.70 3.47 5.15
N THR A 130 15.22 2.48 5.88
CA THR A 130 16.20 1.51 5.37
C THR A 130 15.53 0.49 4.45
N LYS A 131 16.27 0.07 3.42
CA LYS A 131 15.83 -1.00 2.52
C LYS A 131 15.68 -2.31 3.29
N LEU A 132 14.65 -3.06 2.97
CA LEU A 132 14.38 -4.38 3.52
C LEU A 132 15.05 -5.45 2.67
N ASP A 133 15.87 -6.30 3.30
CA ASP A 133 16.52 -7.42 2.62
C ASP A 133 15.49 -8.52 2.31
N GLY A 134 15.60 -9.09 1.10
CA GLY A 134 14.68 -10.13 0.64
C GLY A 134 13.32 -9.63 0.11
N TYR A 135 13.11 -8.32 0.04
CA TYR A 135 11.93 -7.71 -0.55
C TYR A 135 12.30 -6.94 -1.83
N ASP A 136 11.45 -7.07 -2.85
CA ASP A 136 11.61 -6.38 -4.11
C ASP A 136 10.64 -5.20 -4.20
N ALA A 137 11.19 -4.02 -4.49
CA ALA A 137 10.38 -2.84 -4.67
C ALA A 137 9.70 -2.88 -6.04
N LEU A 138 8.38 -2.67 -6.08
CA LEU A 138 7.65 -2.53 -7.33
C LEU A 138 8.27 -1.42 -8.20
N THR A 139 8.58 -0.27 -7.61
CA THR A 139 9.14 0.90 -8.29
C THR A 139 10.55 0.71 -8.85
N ALA A 140 11.25 -0.35 -8.47
CA ALA A 140 12.55 -0.72 -9.03
C ALA A 140 12.43 -1.68 -10.22
N ASN A 141 11.38 -2.49 -10.26
CA ASN A 141 11.19 -3.55 -11.27
C ASN A 141 10.15 -3.18 -12.34
N ALA A 142 9.35 -2.14 -12.10
CA ALA A 142 8.39 -1.59 -13.05
C ALA A 142 9.07 -0.82 -14.19
N VAL A 143 8.33 -0.53 -15.26
CA VAL A 143 8.81 0.28 -16.37
C VAL A 143 9.03 1.72 -15.90
N ALA A 144 10.25 2.24 -16.01
CA ALA A 144 10.57 3.58 -15.57
C ALA A 144 10.29 4.61 -16.66
N VAL A 145 9.54 5.65 -16.31
CA VAL A 145 9.29 6.84 -17.15
C VAL A 145 9.92 8.04 -16.43
N THR A 146 10.66 8.86 -17.17
CA THR A 146 11.29 10.07 -16.62
C THR A 146 10.36 11.27 -16.80
N ASP A 147 10.27 12.12 -15.78
CA ASP A 147 9.49 13.35 -15.82
C ASP A 147 10.01 14.28 -16.92
N SER A 148 9.19 14.57 -17.92
CA SER A 148 9.52 15.49 -19.03
C SER A 148 9.30 16.96 -18.67
N GLY A 149 8.70 17.24 -17.51
CA GLY A 149 8.25 18.58 -17.13
C GLY A 149 6.88 18.98 -17.70
N ASP A 150 6.36 18.26 -18.68
CA ASP A 150 4.98 18.38 -19.18
C ASP A 150 4.11 17.28 -18.57
N ASP A 151 3.20 17.66 -17.70
CA ASP A 151 2.37 16.71 -16.97
C ASP A 151 1.38 15.96 -17.87
N ILE A 152 0.95 16.52 -19.01
CA ILE A 152 0.07 15.83 -19.96
C ILE A 152 0.88 14.77 -20.70
N ALA A 153 2.04 15.13 -21.23
CA ALA A 153 2.94 14.19 -21.89
C ALA A 153 3.40 13.06 -20.94
N ASN A 154 3.53 13.35 -19.64
CA ASN A 154 3.88 12.34 -18.65
C ASN A 154 2.75 11.32 -18.44
N VAL A 155 1.48 11.73 -18.47
CA VAL A 155 0.33 10.82 -18.39
C VAL A 155 0.29 9.91 -19.61
N ASP A 156 0.44 10.49 -20.81
CA ASP A 156 0.48 9.73 -22.08
C ASP A 156 1.65 8.73 -22.08
N ALA A 157 2.84 9.15 -21.66
CA ALA A 157 4.03 8.29 -21.59
C ALA A 157 3.88 7.14 -20.59
N LEU A 158 3.16 7.35 -19.48
CA LEU A 158 2.85 6.26 -18.54
C LEU A 158 1.89 5.25 -19.16
N ALA A 159 0.85 5.70 -19.85
CA ALA A 159 -0.11 4.83 -20.52
C ALA A 159 0.55 4.03 -21.65
N ASP A 160 1.39 4.69 -22.45
CA ASP A 160 2.13 4.04 -23.55
C ASP A 160 3.10 2.98 -23.05
N ALA A 161 3.73 3.20 -21.88
CA ALA A 161 4.69 2.27 -21.30
C ALA A 161 4.08 0.94 -20.87
N VAL A 162 2.77 0.88 -20.65
CA VAL A 162 2.02 -0.32 -20.21
C VAL A 162 0.81 -0.60 -21.11
N ASN A 163 0.86 -0.18 -22.38
CA ASN A 163 -0.24 -0.31 -23.33
C ASN A 163 -0.63 -1.76 -23.68
N GLU A 164 0.24 -2.73 -23.38
CA GLU A 164 -0.05 -4.16 -23.55
C GLU A 164 -0.88 -4.75 -22.41
N TYR A 165 -1.07 -3.99 -21.31
CA TYR A 165 -1.78 -4.40 -20.11
C TYR A 165 -3.08 -3.63 -19.93
N GLU A 166 -3.98 -4.16 -19.13
CA GLU A 166 -5.19 -3.46 -18.72
C GLU A 166 -4.83 -2.44 -17.61
N ILE A 167 -5.03 -1.16 -17.88
CA ILE A 167 -4.77 -0.11 -16.90
C ILE A 167 -6.03 0.11 -16.06
N ASN A 168 -6.00 -0.29 -14.80
CA ASN A 168 -7.16 -0.21 -13.90
C ASN A 168 -6.92 0.65 -12.66
N GLY A 169 -5.73 1.25 -12.52
CA GLY A 169 -5.42 2.10 -11.38
C GLY A 169 -4.22 3.02 -11.58
N VAL A 170 -4.29 4.17 -10.87
CA VAL A 170 -3.20 5.15 -10.82
C VAL A 170 -2.97 5.60 -9.38
N ALA A 171 -1.76 5.39 -8.86
CA ALA A 171 -1.34 5.96 -7.60
C ALA A 171 -0.56 7.25 -7.84
N LEU A 172 -1.00 8.35 -7.25
CA LEU A 172 -0.43 9.68 -7.41
C LEU A 172 0.28 10.12 -6.12
N SER A 173 1.49 10.66 -6.24
CA SER A 173 2.07 11.44 -5.16
C SER A 173 1.29 12.75 -4.98
N ARG A 174 1.26 13.29 -3.77
CA ARG A 174 0.59 14.58 -3.51
C ARG A 174 1.19 15.72 -4.33
N THR A 175 2.48 15.66 -4.58
CA THR A 175 3.19 16.65 -5.39
C THR A 175 2.70 16.65 -6.84
N TRP A 176 2.66 15.47 -7.46
CA TRP A 176 2.19 15.36 -8.84
C TRP A 176 0.69 15.61 -9.00
N ALA A 177 -0.12 15.08 -8.09
CA ALA A 177 -1.55 15.38 -8.03
C ALA A 177 -1.83 16.89 -7.93
N SER A 178 -0.99 17.65 -7.19
CA SER A 178 -1.08 19.12 -7.13
C SER A 178 -0.70 19.79 -8.43
N ARG A 179 0.31 19.28 -9.16
CA ARG A 179 0.71 19.77 -10.50
C ARG A 179 -0.43 19.57 -11.49
N LEU A 180 -0.95 18.35 -11.61
CA LEU A 180 -2.06 18.00 -12.50
C LEU A 180 -3.31 18.87 -12.26
N ARG A 181 -3.67 19.12 -10.99
CA ARG A 181 -4.82 19.98 -10.65
C ARG A 181 -4.63 21.46 -11.03
N LYS A 182 -3.39 21.92 -11.20
CA LYS A 182 -3.09 23.30 -11.62
C LYS A 182 -3.18 23.49 -13.11
N LEU A 183 -3.17 22.41 -13.90
CA LEU A 183 -3.32 22.49 -15.35
C LEU A 183 -4.65 23.13 -15.73
N ARG A 184 -4.61 24.03 -16.68
CA ARG A 184 -5.76 24.75 -17.20
C ARG A 184 -5.82 24.63 -18.70
N VAL A 185 -7.04 24.50 -19.21
CA VAL A 185 -7.31 24.61 -20.65
C VAL A 185 -7.11 26.07 -21.07
N PRO A 186 -6.18 26.37 -21.98
CA PRO A 186 -5.83 27.76 -22.33
C PRO A 186 -7.03 28.60 -22.82
N ALA A 187 -7.96 27.97 -23.54
CA ALA A 187 -9.11 28.66 -24.12
C ALA A 187 -10.20 29.02 -23.10
N THR A 188 -10.36 28.22 -22.04
CA THR A 188 -11.51 28.36 -21.09
C THR A 188 -11.08 28.66 -19.66
N GLY A 189 -9.81 28.45 -19.30
CA GLY A 189 -9.31 28.56 -17.93
C GLY A 189 -9.82 27.46 -16.97
N MET A 190 -10.60 26.53 -17.47
CA MET A 190 -11.10 25.39 -16.69
C MET A 190 -9.95 24.45 -16.32
N ARG A 191 -10.12 23.66 -15.25
CA ARG A 191 -9.15 22.61 -14.91
C ARG A 191 -9.15 21.56 -16.00
N PHE A 192 -7.95 21.12 -16.40
CA PHE A 192 -7.81 20.04 -17.37
C PHE A 192 -8.27 18.70 -16.78
N TYR A 193 -7.84 18.41 -15.55
CA TYR A 193 -8.23 17.25 -14.78
C TYR A 193 -9.03 17.68 -13.52
N PRO A 194 -10.35 17.88 -13.58
CA PRO A 194 -11.14 18.31 -12.43
C PRO A 194 -11.34 17.21 -11.38
N GLU A 195 -11.22 15.96 -11.77
CA GLU A 195 -11.60 14.77 -10.99
C GLU A 195 -10.44 14.20 -10.16
N ILE A 196 -9.24 14.76 -10.24
CA ILE A 196 -8.10 14.29 -9.47
C ILE A 196 -8.34 14.46 -7.97
N PRO A 197 -8.19 13.39 -7.17
CA PRO A 197 -8.46 13.45 -5.75
C PRO A 197 -7.46 14.34 -5.02
N ILE A 198 -7.96 15.12 -4.07
CA ILE A 198 -7.10 15.93 -3.18
C ILE A 198 -6.51 15.04 -2.07
N ASN A 199 -7.34 14.15 -1.56
CA ASN A 199 -6.99 13.16 -0.55
C ASN A 199 -7.08 11.77 -1.17
N LEU A 200 -6.88 10.74 -0.35
CA LEU A 200 -7.00 9.34 -0.75
C LEU A 200 -8.40 8.94 -1.28
N ALA A 201 -9.40 9.79 -1.08
CA ALA A 201 -10.74 9.56 -1.57
C ALA A 201 -10.74 9.24 -3.08
N ALA A 202 -11.61 8.32 -3.48
CA ALA A 202 -11.75 7.88 -4.86
C ALA A 202 -11.94 9.05 -5.81
N GLY A 203 -11.03 9.17 -6.76
CA GLY A 203 -11.10 10.09 -7.89
C GLY A 203 -10.71 9.34 -9.13
N THR A 204 -10.65 10.03 -10.25
CA THR A 204 -10.26 9.46 -11.53
C THR A 204 -9.21 10.33 -12.20
N LEU A 205 -8.39 9.71 -13.02
CA LEU A 205 -7.50 10.35 -13.98
C LEU A 205 -7.82 9.72 -15.33
N ASP A 206 -8.34 10.51 -16.26
CA ASP A 206 -8.81 10.04 -17.58
C ASP A 206 -9.76 8.84 -17.52
N GLY A 207 -10.67 8.83 -16.52
CA GLY A 207 -11.63 7.75 -16.31
C GLY A 207 -11.07 6.54 -15.55
N ILE A 208 -9.76 6.49 -15.28
CA ILE A 208 -9.12 5.41 -14.52
C ILE A 208 -9.15 5.76 -13.03
N PRO A 209 -9.50 4.82 -12.12
CA PRO A 209 -9.45 5.03 -10.69
C PRO A 209 -8.09 5.55 -10.22
N ALA A 210 -8.09 6.66 -9.48
CA ALA A 210 -6.87 7.28 -9.01
C ALA A 210 -6.90 7.48 -7.48
N ALA A 211 -5.80 7.17 -6.82
CA ALA A 211 -5.61 7.38 -5.39
C ALA A 211 -4.37 8.24 -5.13
N THR A 212 -4.48 9.17 -4.19
CA THR A 212 -3.38 10.10 -3.85
C THR A 212 -2.87 9.84 -2.44
N SER A 213 -1.56 9.65 -2.28
CA SER A 213 -0.94 9.49 -0.96
C SER A 213 0.46 10.10 -0.90
N THR A 214 0.93 10.34 0.33
CA THR A 214 2.34 10.68 0.61
C THR A 214 3.24 9.46 0.60
N THR A 215 2.70 8.24 0.49
CA THR A 215 3.48 7.01 0.48
C THR A 215 4.10 6.71 -0.89
N VAL A 216 3.50 7.26 -1.95
CA VAL A 216 3.89 7.02 -3.35
C VAL A 216 5.26 7.61 -3.69
N ASP A 217 5.61 8.76 -3.12
CA ASP A 217 6.87 9.47 -3.43
C ASP A 217 8.12 8.82 -2.84
N GLY A 218 7.95 7.91 -1.87
CA GLY A 218 9.06 7.26 -1.19
C GLY A 218 9.99 8.23 -0.43
N ALA A 219 9.48 9.39 -0.02
CA ALA A 219 10.27 10.42 0.66
C ALA A 219 10.87 9.95 2.01
N LYS A 220 10.31 8.89 2.61
CA LYS A 220 10.86 8.28 3.84
C LYS A 220 12.06 7.37 3.60
N ALA A 221 12.34 6.97 2.37
CA ALA A 221 13.52 6.17 2.08
C ALA A 221 14.80 6.96 2.39
N THR A 222 15.83 6.28 2.89
CA THR A 222 17.15 6.88 3.16
C THR A 222 17.71 7.58 1.90
N THR A 223 17.45 6.99 0.73
CA THR A 223 17.62 7.65 -0.57
C THR A 223 16.25 7.81 -1.18
N ALA A 224 15.77 9.04 -1.30
CA ALA A 224 14.45 9.33 -1.84
C ALA A 224 14.30 8.72 -3.25
N THR A 225 13.19 8.00 -3.48
CA THR A 225 12.95 7.33 -4.76
C THR A 225 12.38 8.28 -5.81
N LYS A 226 11.96 9.48 -5.41
CA LYS A 226 11.46 10.57 -6.27
C LYS A 226 10.30 10.13 -7.18
N VAL A 227 9.48 9.18 -6.76
CA VAL A 227 8.34 8.69 -7.55
C VAL A 227 7.22 9.72 -7.52
N LEU A 228 6.75 10.11 -8.70
CA LEU A 228 5.63 11.02 -8.87
C LEU A 228 4.30 10.26 -8.99
N GLY A 229 4.28 9.18 -9.76
CA GLY A 229 3.09 8.36 -9.94
C GLY A 229 3.40 6.95 -10.40
N ILE A 230 2.44 6.06 -10.19
CA ILE A 230 2.50 4.66 -10.59
C ILE A 230 1.18 4.33 -11.29
N MET A 231 1.23 3.92 -12.55
CA MET A 231 0.08 3.55 -13.37
C MET A 231 0.22 2.08 -13.78
N GLY A 232 -0.88 1.33 -13.82
CA GLY A 232 -0.83 -0.06 -14.27
C GLY A 232 -2.01 -0.92 -13.84
N ASP A 233 -1.81 -2.23 -13.90
CA ASP A 233 -2.82 -3.22 -13.53
C ASP A 233 -2.68 -3.64 -12.06
N TYR A 234 -3.43 -2.98 -11.19
CA TYR A 234 -3.46 -3.26 -9.75
C TYR A 234 -4.12 -4.61 -9.40
N SER A 235 -4.79 -5.26 -10.34
CA SER A 235 -5.30 -6.62 -10.12
C SER A 235 -4.17 -7.67 -10.01
N LEU A 236 -2.98 -7.33 -10.52
CA LEU A 236 -1.77 -8.17 -10.43
C LEU A 236 -1.01 -8.00 -9.11
N ILE A 237 -1.42 -7.05 -8.26
CA ILE A 237 -0.96 -6.98 -6.87
C ILE A 237 -1.92 -7.81 -6.02
N ARG A 238 -1.49 -8.96 -5.56
CA ARG A 238 -2.23 -9.78 -4.60
C ARG A 238 -1.73 -9.45 -3.20
N TRP A 239 -2.61 -9.00 -2.33
CA TRP A 239 -2.27 -8.69 -0.95
C TRP A 239 -3.41 -9.06 -0.02
N GLY A 240 -3.09 -9.28 1.24
CA GLY A 240 -4.09 -9.50 2.27
C GLY A 240 -3.48 -9.61 3.65
N MET A 241 -4.34 -9.64 4.66
CA MET A 241 -3.94 -9.84 6.04
C MET A 241 -3.95 -11.33 6.35
N ILE A 242 -2.82 -11.85 6.86
CA ILE A 242 -2.70 -13.22 7.36
C ILE A 242 -3.30 -13.30 8.76
N ARG A 243 -3.09 -12.24 9.55
CA ARG A 243 -3.63 -12.07 10.88
C ARG A 243 -4.20 -10.66 11.00
N ASP A 244 -5.41 -10.59 11.51
CA ASP A 244 -6.10 -9.34 11.79
C ASP A 244 -5.27 -8.41 12.67
N ILE A 245 -5.52 -7.12 12.55
CA ILE A 245 -4.88 -6.11 13.39
C ILE A 245 -5.19 -6.40 14.85
N TRP A 246 -4.15 -6.56 15.63
CA TRP A 246 -4.22 -6.84 17.04
C TRP A 246 -3.67 -5.67 17.84
N ALA A 247 -4.48 -5.14 18.73
CA ALA A 247 -4.08 -4.12 19.68
C ALA A 247 -3.85 -4.78 21.06
N GLU A 248 -2.70 -4.53 21.65
CA GLU A 248 -2.28 -5.03 22.95
C GLU A 248 -1.96 -3.87 23.88
N VAL A 249 -2.38 -4.02 25.13
CA VAL A 249 -1.99 -3.12 26.23
C VAL A 249 -0.92 -3.79 27.07
N ILE A 250 0.28 -3.24 27.09
CA ILE A 250 1.44 -3.77 27.80
C ILE A 250 1.69 -2.90 29.03
N GLN A 251 1.68 -3.51 30.22
CA GLN A 251 1.82 -2.80 31.48
C GLN A 251 3.15 -3.07 32.19
N TYR A 252 3.97 -3.97 31.65
CA TYR A 252 5.22 -4.42 32.31
C TYR A 252 6.35 -4.54 31.28
N GLY A 253 7.58 -4.37 31.76
CA GLY A 253 8.78 -4.57 30.98
C GLY A 253 9.16 -3.39 30.10
N ASP A 254 10.05 -3.63 29.14
CA ASP A 254 10.52 -2.63 28.16
C ASP A 254 10.23 -3.12 26.73
N PRO A 255 8.97 -2.92 26.25
CA PRO A 255 8.52 -3.51 24.99
C PRO A 255 9.16 -2.93 23.73
N ASP A 256 9.78 -1.77 23.81
CA ASP A 256 10.41 -1.04 22.70
C ASP A 256 11.90 -0.81 22.90
N GLN A 257 12.49 -1.50 23.89
CA GLN A 257 13.94 -1.52 24.17
C GLN A 257 14.56 -0.14 24.36
N THR A 258 13.85 0.74 25.07
CA THR A 258 14.35 2.09 25.41
C THR A 258 15.25 2.11 26.64
N GLY A 259 15.39 1.00 27.36
CA GLY A 259 16.08 0.92 28.64
C GLY A 259 15.22 1.36 29.84
N VAL A 260 13.93 1.63 29.62
CA VAL A 260 13.00 2.11 30.64
C VAL A 260 11.89 1.08 30.85
N ASP A 261 11.81 0.52 32.07
CA ASP A 261 10.72 -0.38 32.46
C ASP A 261 9.43 0.41 32.66
N LEU A 262 8.32 -0.09 32.06
CA LEU A 262 7.03 0.58 32.11
C LEU A 262 6.52 0.75 33.55
N LYS A 263 6.56 -0.33 34.35
CA LYS A 263 6.01 -0.31 35.71
C LYS A 263 6.82 0.56 36.67
N ALA A 264 8.14 0.60 36.49
CA ALA A 264 9.02 1.44 37.29
C ALA A 264 8.78 2.95 37.08
N HIS A 265 8.13 3.32 35.96
CA HIS A 265 7.89 4.72 35.57
C HIS A 265 6.42 5.07 35.41
N ASN A 266 5.50 4.27 35.96
CA ASN A 266 4.04 4.46 35.84
C ASN A 266 3.60 4.68 34.37
N GLN A 267 4.08 3.83 33.46
CA GLN A 267 3.78 3.90 32.04
C GLN A 267 3.02 2.65 31.56
N ILE A 268 2.24 2.85 30.51
CA ILE A 268 1.53 1.79 29.78
C ILE A 268 1.88 1.93 28.31
N ALA A 269 2.14 0.83 27.61
CA ALA A 269 2.35 0.84 26.17
C ALA A 269 1.15 0.24 25.44
N TYR A 270 0.69 0.96 24.42
CA TYR A 270 -0.29 0.49 23.45
C TYR A 270 0.45 0.06 22.20
N ARG A 271 0.30 -1.20 21.83
CA ARG A 271 0.94 -1.79 20.65
C ARG A 271 -0.13 -2.30 19.70
N THR A 272 -0.04 -1.88 18.46
CA THR A 272 -0.85 -2.40 17.36
C THR A 272 0.05 -3.14 16.39
N GLU A 273 -0.32 -4.38 16.06
CA GLU A 273 0.41 -5.25 15.15
C GLU A 273 -0.49 -5.75 14.04
N ALA A 274 0.09 -5.97 12.86
CA ALA A 274 -0.56 -6.63 11.74
C ALA A 274 0.44 -7.49 10.97
N MET A 275 -0.03 -8.53 10.34
CA MET A 275 0.77 -9.38 9.47
C MET A 275 0.13 -9.45 8.09
N PHE A 276 0.89 -9.00 7.08
CA PHE A 276 0.47 -8.99 5.70
C PHE A 276 1.21 -10.04 4.88
N SER A 277 0.56 -10.51 3.82
CA SER A 277 1.20 -11.20 2.72
C SER A 277 0.91 -10.45 1.43
N TYR A 278 1.84 -10.46 0.49
CA TYR A 278 1.65 -9.90 -0.83
C TYR A 278 2.47 -10.62 -1.89
N ALA A 279 2.01 -10.54 -3.12
CA ALA A 279 2.75 -10.94 -4.31
C ALA A 279 2.46 -9.94 -5.43
N VAL A 280 3.48 -9.55 -6.17
CA VAL A 280 3.35 -8.81 -7.43
C VAL A 280 3.55 -9.81 -8.55
N LEU A 281 2.47 -10.12 -9.29
CA LEU A 281 2.48 -11.17 -10.29
C LEU A 281 3.27 -10.79 -11.54
N ASP A 282 3.18 -9.52 -11.97
CA ASP A 282 3.99 -8.99 -13.04
C ASP A 282 4.36 -7.51 -12.76
N PRO A 283 5.61 -7.21 -12.41
CA PRO A 283 6.04 -5.83 -12.22
C PRO A 283 6.05 -4.99 -13.51
N LYS A 284 6.11 -5.62 -14.69
CA LYS A 284 6.15 -4.92 -15.98
C LYS A 284 4.78 -4.36 -16.38
N ALA A 285 3.71 -4.84 -15.74
CA ALA A 285 2.37 -4.27 -15.90
C ALA A 285 2.20 -2.90 -15.20
N PHE A 286 3.29 -2.34 -14.68
CA PHE A 286 3.31 -1.05 -14.01
C PHE A 286 4.33 -0.12 -14.65
N ALA A 287 3.93 1.13 -14.88
CA ALA A 287 4.81 2.23 -15.24
C ALA A 287 4.98 3.18 -14.05
N VAL A 288 6.20 3.63 -13.82
CA VAL A 288 6.56 4.50 -12.69
C VAL A 288 7.18 5.78 -13.20
N LEU A 289 6.50 6.91 -12.96
CA LEU A 289 7.03 8.23 -13.25
C LEU A 289 7.98 8.67 -12.15
N LYS A 290 9.22 9.02 -12.50
CA LYS A 290 10.25 9.50 -11.56
C LYS A 290 10.68 10.91 -11.93
N ALA A 291 10.79 11.78 -10.92
CA ALA A 291 11.46 13.06 -11.09
C ALA A 291 12.97 12.83 -11.28
N GLU A 292 13.61 13.74 -11.98
CA GLU A 292 15.07 13.78 -12.14
C GLU A 292 15.82 13.98 -10.81
#